data_4c0df928ed109b2562c535343e40852b
#
_entry.id   4c0df928ed109b2562c535343e40852b
#
_cell.length_a   1.000
_cell.length_b   1.000
_cell.length_c   1.000
_cell.angle_alpha   90.00
_cell.angle_beta   90.00
_cell.angle_gamma   90.00
#
_symmetry.space_group_name_H-M   'P 1'
#
loop_
_entity.id
_entity.type
_entity.pdbx_description
1 polymer ?
#
loop_
_entity_poly.entity_id
_entity_poly.type
_entity_poly.pdbx_seq_one_letter_code
_entity_poly.pdbx_strand_id
1 'polypeptide(L)'
;MAKTINFTFEGVDYTLEYTRASVMTLEKQGFNIGDISEKPLTTLPALFAGAFLAHHRFVKRDVIDRIYEKMTNKMDLVMKLAEMYNEPIEALVDEPEESEGNLTWGASW
;
A
#
# COMPACT_ATOMS: atom_id res chain seq x y z
N MET A 1 -12.96 6.11 -1.60
CA MET A 1 -11.88 7.09 -1.68
C MET A 1 -10.55 6.48 -1.26
N ALA A 2 -9.51 6.69 -2.05
CA ALA A 2 -8.21 6.16 -1.71
C ALA A 2 -7.63 6.87 -0.49
N LYS A 3 -7.03 6.10 0.41
CA LYS A 3 -6.34 6.63 1.58
C LYS A 3 -4.91 6.93 1.20
N THR A 4 -4.41 8.08 1.63
CA THR A 4 -3.03 8.50 1.35
C THR A 4 -2.36 8.99 2.61
N ILE A 5 -1.02 8.94 2.60
CA ILE A 5 -0.20 9.57 3.63
C ILE A 5 0.68 10.59 2.92
N ASN A 6 0.70 11.81 3.43
CA ASN A 6 1.44 12.90 2.79
C ASN A 6 2.45 13.49 3.76
N PHE A 7 3.65 13.80 3.27
CA PHE A 7 4.68 14.42 4.07
C PHE A 7 5.71 15.10 3.16
N THR A 8 6.55 15.94 3.76
CA THR A 8 7.65 16.59 3.07
C THR A 8 8.96 16.15 3.68
N PHE A 9 9.92 15.76 2.85
CA PHE A 9 11.25 15.37 3.29
C PHE A 9 12.29 16.06 2.40
N GLU A 10 13.17 16.82 3.03
CA GLU A 10 14.23 17.58 2.35
C GLU A 10 13.68 18.42 1.19
N GLY A 11 12.56 19.08 1.41
CA GLY A 11 11.94 19.98 0.44
C GLY A 11 11.14 19.30 -0.65
N VAL A 12 11.00 17.98 -0.61
CA VAL A 12 10.21 17.22 -1.59
C VAL A 12 8.93 16.71 -0.93
N ASP A 13 7.81 16.94 -1.59
CA ASP A 13 6.51 16.44 -1.13
C ASP A 13 6.30 15.01 -1.61
N TYR A 14 5.93 14.13 -0.69
CA TYR A 14 5.64 12.74 -0.99
C TYR A 14 4.19 12.41 -0.67
N THR A 15 3.60 11.58 -1.53
CA THR A 15 2.27 11.02 -1.33
C THR A 15 2.39 9.51 -1.39
N LEU A 16 2.06 8.84 -0.30
CA LEU A 16 2.08 7.38 -0.22
C LEU A 16 0.67 6.84 -0.44
N GLU A 17 0.58 5.80 -1.23
CA GLU A 17 -0.69 5.18 -1.56
C GLU A 17 -0.46 3.76 -2.04
N TYR A 18 -1.45 2.90 -1.83
CA TYR A 18 -1.48 1.57 -2.46
C TYR A 18 -2.62 1.55 -3.45
N THR A 19 -2.30 1.19 -4.68
CA THR A 19 -3.28 0.97 -5.74
C THR A 19 -3.31 -0.51 -6.07
N ARG A 20 -4.32 -0.96 -6.81
CA ARG A 20 -4.35 -2.34 -7.28
C ARG A 20 -3.05 -2.69 -8.02
N ALA A 21 -2.58 -1.81 -8.89
CA ALA A 21 -1.36 -2.04 -9.65
C ALA A 21 -0.12 -2.13 -8.76
N SER A 22 0.01 -1.26 -7.76
CA SER A 22 1.17 -1.30 -6.87
C SER A 22 1.16 -2.53 -5.98
N VAL A 23 0.00 -2.94 -5.48
CA VAL A 23 -0.12 -4.17 -4.69
C VAL A 23 0.21 -5.39 -5.53
N MET A 24 -0.26 -5.44 -6.78
CA MET A 24 0.08 -6.54 -7.70
C MET A 24 1.59 -6.62 -7.93
N THR A 25 2.25 -5.48 -8.07
CA THR A 25 3.70 -5.43 -8.24
C THR A 25 4.41 -6.01 -7.00
N LEU A 26 3.95 -5.64 -5.81
CA LEU A 26 4.52 -6.16 -4.57
C LEU A 26 4.33 -7.67 -4.45
N GLU A 27 3.17 -8.17 -4.79
CA GLU A 27 2.92 -9.61 -4.76
C GLU A 27 3.84 -10.37 -5.72
N LYS A 28 4.05 -9.81 -6.91
CA LYS A 28 4.95 -10.41 -7.90
C LYS A 28 6.40 -10.42 -7.42
N GLN A 29 6.78 -9.50 -6.55
CA GLN A 29 8.10 -9.45 -5.94
C GLN A 29 8.24 -10.37 -4.73
N GLY A 30 7.17 -11.08 -4.38
CA GLY A 30 7.19 -11.99 -3.25
C GLY A 30 6.79 -11.36 -1.92
N PHE A 31 6.33 -10.12 -1.92
CA PHE A 31 5.91 -9.46 -0.69
C PHE A 31 4.63 -10.11 -0.15
N ASN A 32 4.63 -10.38 1.16
CA ASN A 32 3.48 -10.93 1.86
C ASN A 32 3.32 -10.18 3.18
N ILE A 33 2.22 -9.43 3.31
CA ILE A 33 1.98 -8.63 4.51
C ILE A 33 1.82 -9.50 5.77
N GLY A 34 1.41 -10.76 5.59
CA GLY A 34 1.32 -11.71 6.70
C GLY A 34 2.66 -12.06 7.33
N ASP A 35 3.77 -11.77 6.64
CA ASP A 35 5.10 -12.03 7.18
C ASP A 35 5.55 -11.01 8.23
N ILE A 36 4.75 -9.99 8.51
CA ILE A 36 5.13 -8.95 9.49
C ILE A 36 5.47 -9.56 10.85
N SER A 37 4.73 -10.56 11.30
CA SER A 37 4.95 -11.18 12.59
C SER A 37 6.19 -12.09 12.63
N GLU A 38 6.56 -12.67 11.49
CA GLU A 38 7.68 -13.60 11.41
C GLU A 38 8.97 -12.93 10.93
N LYS A 39 8.86 -11.99 10.02
CA LYS A 39 10.00 -11.32 9.39
C LYS A 39 9.85 -9.81 9.41
N PRO A 40 9.71 -9.19 10.60
CA PRO A 40 9.42 -7.75 10.67
C PRO A 40 10.54 -6.88 10.10
N LEU A 41 11.80 -7.28 10.29
CA LEU A 41 12.92 -6.47 9.81
C LEU A 41 12.98 -6.37 8.28
N THR A 42 12.41 -7.33 7.59
CA THR A 42 12.33 -7.32 6.13
C THR A 42 11.00 -6.76 5.65
N THR A 43 9.92 -7.17 6.31
CA THR A 43 8.56 -6.88 5.84
C THR A 43 8.14 -5.44 6.11
N LEU A 44 8.47 -4.87 7.28
CA LEU A 44 8.08 -3.50 7.60
C LEU A 44 8.71 -2.47 6.66
N PRO A 45 10.05 -2.52 6.41
CA PRO A 45 10.63 -1.62 5.42
C PRO A 45 10.08 -1.83 4.02
N ALA A 46 9.78 -3.07 3.64
CA ALA A 46 9.20 -3.38 2.33
C ALA A 46 7.78 -2.82 2.19
N LEU A 47 7.00 -2.89 3.26
CA LEU A 47 5.65 -2.32 3.28
C LEU A 47 5.72 -0.81 3.05
N PHE A 48 6.60 -0.12 3.78
CA PHE A 48 6.76 1.32 3.62
C PHE A 48 7.23 1.67 2.20
N ALA A 49 8.24 0.96 1.70
CA ALA A 49 8.77 1.21 0.35
C ALA A 49 7.72 0.98 -0.72
N GLY A 50 6.87 -0.03 -0.55
CA GLY A 50 5.81 -0.33 -1.51
C GLY A 50 4.80 0.80 -1.67
N ALA A 51 4.60 1.59 -0.61
CA ALA A 51 3.68 2.72 -0.66
C ALA A 51 4.15 3.85 -1.58
N PHE A 52 5.42 3.86 -1.97
CA PHE A 52 5.97 4.85 -2.90
C PHE A 52 5.67 4.51 -4.37
N LEU A 53 5.33 3.27 -4.68
CA LEU A 53 5.22 2.82 -6.08
C LEU A 53 4.18 3.57 -6.90
N ALA A 54 3.07 3.96 -6.29
CA ALA A 54 1.98 4.60 -7.04
C ALA A 54 2.37 5.97 -7.60
N HIS A 55 3.12 6.77 -6.83
CA HIS A 55 3.42 8.15 -7.18
C HIS A 55 4.92 8.46 -7.30
N HIS A 56 5.78 7.63 -6.72
CA HIS A 56 7.21 7.90 -6.62
C HIS A 56 8.04 6.65 -6.92
N ARG A 57 7.74 5.98 -8.02
CA ARG A 57 8.34 4.69 -8.36
C ARG A 57 9.85 4.74 -8.61
N PHE A 58 10.40 5.94 -8.86
CA PHE A 58 11.81 6.10 -9.16
C PHE A 58 12.65 6.52 -7.95
N VAL A 59 12.05 6.66 -6.78
CA VAL A 59 12.80 6.98 -5.56
C VAL A 59 13.60 5.74 -5.16
N LYS A 60 14.90 5.95 -4.90
CA LYS A 60 15.78 4.84 -4.55
C LYS A 60 15.49 4.31 -3.17
N ARG A 61 15.71 3.02 -2.98
CA ARG A 61 15.41 2.34 -1.73
C ARG A 61 16.19 2.92 -0.55
N ASP A 62 17.44 3.31 -0.75
CA ASP A 62 18.24 3.92 0.33
C ASP A 62 17.65 5.24 0.80
N VAL A 63 17.07 6.02 -0.10
CA VAL A 63 16.35 7.25 0.26
C VAL A 63 15.10 6.92 1.07
N ILE A 64 14.35 5.93 0.63
CA ILE A 64 13.13 5.48 1.33
C ILE A 64 13.48 5.01 2.74
N ASP A 65 14.55 4.25 2.89
CA ASP A 65 14.97 3.75 4.20
C ASP A 65 15.38 4.89 5.13
N ARG A 66 16.05 5.93 4.61
CA ARG A 66 16.37 7.12 5.40
C ARG A 66 15.12 7.86 5.84
N ILE A 67 14.15 7.96 4.96
CA ILE A 67 12.87 8.60 5.30
C ILE A 67 12.20 7.83 6.43
N TYR A 68 12.16 6.51 6.33
CA TYR A 68 11.54 5.68 7.36
C TYR A 68 12.20 5.88 8.72
N GLU A 69 13.53 5.96 8.76
CA GLU A 69 14.25 6.18 10.01
C GLU A 69 13.88 7.51 10.67
N LYS A 70 13.53 8.51 9.88
CA LYS A 70 13.15 9.84 10.38
C LYS A 70 11.69 9.95 10.80
N MET A 71 10.87 8.98 10.44
CA MET A 71 9.45 9.02 10.77
C MET A 71 9.22 8.92 12.28
N THR A 72 8.28 9.74 12.77
CA THR A 72 7.82 9.65 14.15
C THR A 72 6.57 8.80 14.22
N ASN A 73 6.24 8.32 15.42
CA ASN A 73 5.02 7.54 15.65
C ASN A 73 4.91 6.35 14.69
N LYS A 74 6.00 5.58 14.60
CA LYS A 74 6.10 4.49 13.61
C LYS A 74 5.06 3.41 13.79
N MET A 75 4.63 3.14 15.02
CA MET A 75 3.61 2.12 15.26
C MET A 75 2.29 2.49 14.58
N ASP A 76 1.85 3.75 14.72
CA ASP A 76 0.64 4.22 14.06
C ASP A 76 0.83 4.27 12.56
N LEU A 77 2.02 4.65 12.10
CA LEU A 77 2.34 4.67 10.67
C LEU A 77 2.18 3.28 10.06
N VAL A 78 2.72 2.25 10.71
CA VAL A 78 2.61 0.88 10.22
C VAL A 78 1.16 0.42 10.20
N MET A 79 0.39 0.75 11.23
CA MET A 79 -1.03 0.39 11.28
C MET A 79 -1.81 1.04 10.13
N LYS A 80 -1.53 2.30 9.84
CA LYS A 80 -2.18 3.01 8.74
C LYS A 80 -1.74 2.47 7.38
N LEU A 81 -0.47 2.11 7.22
CA LEU A 81 0.01 1.49 5.99
C LEU A 81 -0.67 0.15 5.74
N ALA A 82 -0.83 -0.66 6.78
CA ALA A 82 -1.51 -1.95 6.64
C ALA A 82 -2.98 -1.76 6.25
N GLU A 83 -3.65 -0.79 6.83
CA GLU A 83 -5.03 -0.47 6.48
C GLU A 83 -5.13 -0.04 5.02
N MET A 84 -4.22 0.83 4.58
CA MET A 84 -4.17 1.29 3.19
C MET A 84 -3.88 0.15 2.23
N TYR A 85 -2.98 -0.76 2.61
CA TYR A 85 -2.62 -1.92 1.79
C TYR A 85 -3.82 -2.83 1.53
N ASN A 86 -4.70 -2.97 2.52
CA ASN A 86 -5.86 -3.83 2.38
C ASN A 86 -6.99 -3.21 1.54
N GLU A 87 -6.99 -1.90 1.38
CA GLU A 87 -8.08 -1.21 0.68
C GLU A 87 -8.30 -1.71 -0.76
N PRO A 88 -7.26 -1.79 -1.63
CA PRO A 88 -7.48 -2.33 -2.97
C PRO A 88 -7.87 -3.80 -2.98
N ILE A 89 -7.46 -4.57 -1.96
CA ILE A 89 -7.85 -5.98 -1.83
C ILE A 89 -9.33 -6.08 -1.48
N GLU A 90 -9.78 -5.28 -0.52
CA GLU A 90 -11.19 -5.25 -0.12
C GLU A 90 -12.08 -4.81 -1.28
N ALA A 91 -11.62 -3.84 -2.07
CA ALA A 91 -12.38 -3.34 -3.21
C ALA A 91 -12.64 -4.42 -4.27
N LEU A 92 -11.81 -5.46 -4.34
CA LEU A 92 -12.02 -6.56 -5.28
C LEU A 92 -13.22 -7.43 -4.93
N VAL A 93 -13.58 -7.50 -3.66
CA VAL A 93 -14.66 -8.35 -3.19
C VAL A 93 -15.87 -7.56 -2.70
N ASP A 94 -15.75 -6.22 -2.64
CA ASP A 94 -16.87 -5.37 -2.28
C ASP A 94 -17.90 -5.31 -3.40
N GLU A 95 -19.17 -5.18 -3.01
CA GLU A 95 -20.24 -4.98 -3.99
C GLU A 95 -20.09 -3.60 -4.63
N PRO A 96 -20.33 -3.49 -5.94
CA PRO A 96 -20.29 -2.18 -6.59
C PRO A 96 -21.48 -1.34 -6.12
N GLU A 97 -21.30 -0.03 -6.14
CA GLU A 97 -22.40 0.88 -5.84
C GLU A 97 -23.51 0.71 -6.86
N GLU A 98 -24.74 0.93 -6.44
CA GLU A 98 -25.88 0.91 -7.36
C GLU A 98 -25.71 2.03 -8.37
N SER A 99 -25.40 1.67 -9.60
CA SER A 99 -25.18 2.61 -10.68
C SER A 99 -25.47 1.91 -11.99
N GLU A 100 -25.53 2.70 -13.06
CA GLU A 100 -25.65 2.16 -14.39
C GLU A 100 -24.45 1.29 -14.74
N GLY A 101 -24.71 0.16 -15.37
CA GLY A 101 -23.67 -0.74 -15.83
C GLY A 101 -23.27 -1.82 -14.85
N ASN A 102 -23.95 -1.90 -13.71
CA ASN A 102 -23.74 -3.03 -12.81
C ASN A 102 -24.12 -4.33 -13.49
N LEU A 103 -23.30 -5.35 -13.30
CA LEU A 103 -23.51 -6.65 -13.92
C LEU A 103 -23.99 -7.66 -12.88
N THR A 104 -25.03 -8.41 -13.24
CA THR A 104 -25.45 -9.53 -12.45
C THR A 104 -25.03 -10.81 -13.17
N TRP A 105 -24.82 -11.87 -12.40
CA TRP A 105 -24.40 -13.14 -12.96
C TRP A 105 -25.07 -14.27 -12.19
N GLY A 106 -25.07 -15.45 -12.76
CA GLY A 106 -25.61 -16.62 -12.11
C GLY A 106 -24.84 -17.86 -12.55
N ALA A 107 -24.77 -18.84 -11.67
CA ALA A 107 -24.14 -20.13 -11.99
C ALA A 107 -25.22 -21.10 -12.48
N SER A 108 -24.85 -21.92 -13.45
CA SER A 108 -25.78 -22.91 -14.02
C SER A 108 -25.58 -24.30 -13.43
N TRP A 109 -24.71 -24.44 -12.45
CA TRP A 109 -24.53 -25.73 -11.76
C TRP A 109 -25.24 -25.74 -10.41
#